data_87c2e269016c2db515f52da979b1e179
#
_entry.id   87c2e269016c2db515f52da979b1e179
#
_cell.length_a   1.000
_cell.length_b   1.000
_cell.length_c   1.000
_cell.angle_alpha   90.00
_cell.angle_beta   90.00
_cell.angle_gamma   90.00
#
_symmetry.space_group_name_H-M   'P 1'
#
loop_
_entity.id
_entity.type
_entity.pdbx_description
1 polymer ?
#
loop_
_entity_poly.entity_id
_entity_poly.type
_entity_poly.pdbx_seq_one_letter_code
_entity_poly.pdbx_strand_id
1 'polypeptide(L)'
;LSINPPDTGNRLSVVTSIKVAFAQTNPVVGDVSHNLEQLLKFAELAAGNTDVLVSGELALSGYPLGDLSYREDVIDQSKAAVTKLVAASSEPKFSELYFVVGHATMASTKLTHIQSSKAIAHNSASVIHNGELIGTYHKQILPNYDVFDDWRNFVPGNQELFFDVRGTTCALAICEDIWDASSIRPAALRAAGVELLIVPNGSPYTRQKPIERRLAAAGFQDGFALAYANLSGGQDELVFDGGSFLLDSSGSEIQRAPFEEGCFWERNQDLAAIAAGDLATLWLVLVTGLRDYCRKTGQTKLLIGLSGGIDSALAAAIAVEAIGAANVIGVALPSRFSSEHSIDDAKQLAANLKMEIRQIPIEPVHKAFESAMRFSDLAGENLQARIRAVLLMGISNSENALLLSTGNKSEIAVGYSTMYGDSAGGFAPIKDLFKTDVWKVSSWLNERDDKELIPSNSITKEPSAELRAEQVDTDSLPDYQVLDEVLALLIEQSATIEQVVAQGHEAELVERIEALVRASEWKRSQGAIGTKTTSVAFGTGRRVPLTTRFTKL
;
A
#
# COMPACT_ATOMS: atom_id res chain seq x y z
N LEU A 1 -8.04 -13.09 21.90
CA LEU A 1 -9.23 -13.96 22.03
C LEU A 1 -9.00 -15.18 21.16
N SER A 2 -8.73 -16.32 21.79
CA SER A 2 -8.68 -17.63 21.13
C SER A 2 -10.12 -18.05 20.81
N ILE A 3 -10.52 -18.00 19.56
CA ILE A 3 -11.80 -18.55 19.10
C ILE A 3 -11.54 -20.00 18.73
N ASN A 4 -12.11 -20.94 19.50
CA ASN A 4 -12.21 -22.33 19.07
C ASN A 4 -13.13 -22.39 17.85
N PRO A 5 -12.74 -23.08 16.77
CA PRO A 5 -13.63 -23.29 15.62
C PRO A 5 -14.85 -24.11 16.06
N PRO A 6 -16.03 -23.90 15.46
CA PRO A 6 -17.19 -24.70 15.72
C PRO A 6 -16.91 -26.16 15.35
N ASP A 7 -17.36 -27.08 16.19
CA ASP A 7 -17.27 -28.53 16.02
C ASP A 7 -18.01 -28.97 14.75
N THR A 8 -17.28 -29.05 13.64
CA THR A 8 -17.78 -29.58 12.38
C THR A 8 -17.49 -31.08 12.33
N GLY A 9 -18.50 -31.87 12.63
CA GLY A 9 -18.42 -33.35 12.56
C GLY A 9 -17.78 -33.81 11.25
N ASN A 10 -16.85 -34.73 11.38
CA ASN A 10 -16.07 -35.56 10.47
C ASN A 10 -16.41 -35.39 8.95
N ARG A 11 -16.04 -34.26 8.34
CA ARG A 11 -15.99 -34.07 6.88
C ARG A 11 -14.57 -34.44 6.44
N LEU A 12 -14.48 -35.56 5.69
CA LEU A 12 -13.24 -35.91 4.99
C LEU A 12 -12.82 -34.70 4.15
N SER A 13 -11.64 -34.11 4.42
CA SER A 13 -11.09 -33.02 3.63
C SER A 13 -10.79 -33.54 2.22
N VAL A 14 -11.56 -33.10 1.24
CA VAL A 14 -11.24 -33.36 -0.17
C VAL A 14 -10.15 -32.38 -0.56
N VAL A 15 -8.91 -32.84 -0.59
CA VAL A 15 -7.79 -32.08 -1.13
C VAL A 15 -7.99 -32.02 -2.64
N THR A 16 -8.12 -30.83 -3.21
CA THR A 16 -8.22 -30.69 -4.67
C THR A 16 -7.03 -31.36 -5.37
N SER A 17 -7.29 -32.15 -6.39
CA SER A 17 -6.25 -32.75 -7.24
C SER A 17 -5.56 -31.71 -8.13
N ILE A 18 -6.23 -30.57 -8.37
CA ILE A 18 -5.75 -29.49 -9.22
C ILE A 18 -4.56 -28.79 -8.57
N LYS A 19 -3.50 -28.62 -9.33
CA LYS A 19 -2.33 -27.85 -8.96
C LYS A 19 -2.49 -26.40 -9.45
N VAL A 20 -2.56 -25.46 -8.52
CA VAL A 20 -2.73 -24.04 -8.80
C VAL A 20 -1.40 -23.33 -8.66
N ALA A 21 -0.99 -22.57 -9.69
CA ALA A 21 0.09 -21.61 -9.63
C ALA A 21 -0.47 -20.19 -9.47
N PHE A 22 0.10 -19.42 -8.55
CA PHE A 22 -0.20 -18.01 -8.36
C PHE A 22 0.84 -17.16 -9.09
N ALA A 23 0.42 -16.43 -10.12
CA ALA A 23 1.22 -15.39 -10.76
C ALA A 23 1.04 -14.08 -10.00
N GLN A 24 1.88 -13.85 -8.99
CA GLN A 24 1.93 -12.59 -8.24
C GLN A 24 2.65 -11.53 -9.08
N THR A 25 1.91 -10.90 -10.00
CA THR A 25 2.44 -9.86 -10.89
C THR A 25 2.51 -8.51 -10.19
N ASN A 26 3.46 -7.67 -10.65
CA ASN A 26 3.59 -6.26 -10.26
C ASN A 26 3.30 -5.37 -11.49
N PRO A 27 2.03 -5.26 -11.92
CA PRO A 27 1.70 -4.60 -13.17
C PRO A 27 2.00 -3.10 -13.13
N VAL A 28 2.40 -2.58 -14.28
CA VAL A 28 2.43 -1.14 -14.53
C VAL A 28 1.08 -0.75 -15.13
N VAL A 29 0.35 0.15 -14.47
CA VAL A 29 -0.98 0.57 -14.91
C VAL A 29 -0.90 1.19 -16.31
N GLY A 30 -1.67 0.64 -17.25
CA GLY A 30 -1.71 1.08 -18.65
C GLY A 30 -0.61 0.49 -19.56
N ASP A 31 0.44 -0.13 -19.03
CA ASP A 31 1.44 -0.83 -19.86
C ASP A 31 1.09 -2.30 -20.06
N VAL A 32 0.02 -2.51 -20.82
CA VAL A 32 -0.56 -3.84 -21.06
C VAL A 32 0.43 -4.79 -21.73
N SER A 33 1.33 -4.28 -22.58
CA SER A 33 2.32 -5.10 -23.27
C SER A 33 3.36 -5.67 -22.30
N HIS A 34 3.90 -4.83 -21.44
CA HIS A 34 4.85 -5.24 -20.40
C HIS A 34 4.20 -6.25 -19.43
N ASN A 35 2.97 -5.96 -18.99
CA ASN A 35 2.23 -6.83 -18.06
C ASN A 35 1.97 -8.23 -18.68
N LEU A 36 1.63 -8.29 -19.97
CA LEU A 36 1.49 -9.55 -20.70
C LEU A 36 2.80 -10.32 -20.79
N GLU A 37 3.92 -9.66 -21.10
CA GLU A 37 5.24 -10.30 -21.15
C GLU A 37 5.64 -10.91 -19.81
N GLN A 38 5.37 -10.22 -18.71
CA GLN A 38 5.60 -10.75 -17.35
C GLN A 38 4.73 -11.98 -17.08
N LEU A 39 3.45 -11.92 -17.40
CA LEU A 39 2.54 -13.06 -17.22
C LEU A 39 2.99 -14.28 -18.02
N LEU A 40 3.43 -14.09 -19.26
CA LEU A 40 3.95 -15.18 -20.11
C LEU A 40 5.24 -15.80 -19.54
N LYS A 41 6.15 -15.02 -18.95
CA LYS A 41 7.32 -15.55 -18.22
C LYS A 41 6.91 -16.43 -17.05
N PHE A 42 5.89 -16.03 -16.29
CA PHE A 42 5.37 -16.85 -15.18
C PHE A 42 4.66 -18.10 -15.70
N ALA A 43 3.97 -18.01 -16.84
CA ALA A 43 3.39 -19.18 -17.50
C ALA A 43 4.47 -20.20 -17.93
N GLU A 44 5.63 -19.75 -18.38
CA GLU A 44 6.76 -20.67 -18.70
C GLU A 44 7.25 -21.43 -17.47
N LEU A 45 7.25 -20.81 -16.28
CA LEU A 45 7.60 -21.46 -15.03
C LEU A 45 6.52 -22.45 -14.55
N ALA A 46 5.25 -22.11 -14.77
CA ALA A 46 4.11 -22.94 -14.36
C ALA A 46 3.87 -24.15 -15.28
N ALA A 47 4.21 -24.02 -16.56
CA ALA A 47 3.98 -25.03 -17.60
C ALA A 47 4.63 -26.37 -17.25
N GLY A 48 3.86 -27.45 -17.36
CA GLY A 48 4.29 -28.81 -16.99
C GLY A 48 4.34 -29.10 -15.49
N ASN A 49 4.23 -28.09 -14.64
CA ASN A 49 4.26 -28.22 -13.17
C ASN A 49 2.85 -28.08 -12.54
N THR A 50 1.94 -27.37 -13.21
CA THR A 50 0.63 -27.00 -12.68
C THR A 50 -0.47 -27.15 -13.71
N ASP A 51 -1.72 -27.19 -13.25
CA ASP A 51 -2.90 -27.28 -14.11
C ASP A 51 -3.50 -25.91 -14.41
N VAL A 52 -3.45 -24.99 -13.44
CA VAL A 52 -4.03 -23.64 -13.55
C VAL A 52 -3.02 -22.59 -13.12
N LEU A 53 -2.81 -21.56 -13.94
CA LEU A 53 -2.10 -20.33 -13.59
C LEU A 53 -3.12 -19.21 -13.34
N VAL A 54 -3.10 -18.63 -12.15
CA VAL A 54 -4.02 -17.57 -11.76
C VAL A 54 -3.24 -16.28 -11.52
N SER A 55 -3.62 -15.21 -12.23
CA SER A 55 -3.11 -13.86 -11.97
C SER A 55 -4.00 -13.09 -10.99
N GLY A 56 -3.52 -11.94 -10.51
CA GLY A 56 -4.34 -11.02 -9.74
C GLY A 56 -5.42 -10.30 -10.57
N GLU A 57 -6.26 -9.55 -9.90
CA GLU A 57 -7.28 -8.66 -10.46
C GLU A 57 -6.65 -7.61 -11.37
N LEU A 58 -7.23 -7.39 -12.57
CA LEU A 58 -6.72 -6.45 -13.58
C LEU A 58 -5.20 -6.60 -13.90
N ALA A 59 -4.63 -7.79 -13.73
CA ALA A 59 -3.19 -8.01 -13.89
C ALA A 59 -2.64 -7.55 -15.26
N LEU A 60 -3.42 -7.62 -16.34
CA LEU A 60 -3.00 -7.11 -17.66
C LEU A 60 -3.12 -5.58 -17.77
N SER A 61 -4.15 -4.98 -17.18
CA SER A 61 -4.39 -3.52 -17.29
C SER A 61 -3.71 -2.71 -16.19
N GLY A 62 -3.42 -3.35 -15.06
CA GLY A 62 -2.98 -2.74 -13.81
C GLY A 62 -4.14 -2.32 -12.91
N TYR A 63 -3.94 -2.37 -11.58
CA TYR A 63 -4.93 -1.99 -10.57
C TYR A 63 -4.30 -1.02 -9.55
N PRO A 64 -5.03 0.04 -9.13
CA PRO A 64 -6.32 0.50 -9.65
C PRO A 64 -6.20 1.20 -11.02
N LEU A 65 -7.12 0.91 -11.92
CA LEU A 65 -7.11 1.50 -13.27
C LEU A 65 -7.58 2.97 -13.29
N GLY A 66 -8.33 3.38 -12.29
CA GLY A 66 -8.85 4.74 -12.15
C GLY A 66 -9.61 5.22 -13.40
N ASP A 67 -9.46 6.49 -13.75
CA ASP A 67 -10.12 7.11 -14.91
C ASP A 67 -9.63 6.59 -16.27
N LEU A 68 -8.55 5.80 -16.31
CA LEU A 68 -8.15 5.09 -17.53
C LEU A 68 -9.20 4.05 -17.96
N SER A 69 -10.04 3.59 -17.05
CA SER A 69 -11.20 2.72 -17.34
C SER A 69 -12.24 3.36 -18.28
N TYR A 70 -12.21 4.69 -18.48
CA TYR A 70 -13.10 5.41 -19.41
C TYR A 70 -12.51 5.53 -20.82
N ARG A 71 -11.29 5.04 -21.04
CA ARG A 71 -10.58 5.13 -22.30
C ARG A 71 -10.73 3.84 -23.11
N GLU A 72 -11.38 3.96 -24.27
CA GLU A 72 -11.60 2.82 -25.18
C GLU A 72 -10.27 2.22 -25.65
N ASP A 73 -9.24 3.05 -25.93
CA ASP A 73 -7.92 2.60 -26.37
C ASP A 73 -7.18 1.75 -25.30
N VAL A 74 -7.39 2.01 -24.02
CA VAL A 74 -6.83 1.18 -22.92
C VAL A 74 -7.54 -0.18 -22.85
N ILE A 75 -8.87 -0.18 -23.03
CA ILE A 75 -9.67 -1.42 -23.01
C ILE A 75 -9.35 -2.26 -24.26
N ASP A 76 -9.18 -1.64 -25.41
CA ASP A 76 -8.81 -2.33 -26.65
C ASP A 76 -7.42 -2.97 -26.57
N GLN A 77 -6.44 -2.30 -25.91
CA GLN A 77 -5.14 -2.90 -25.63
C GLN A 77 -5.28 -4.14 -24.73
N SER A 78 -6.11 -4.06 -23.69
CA SER A 78 -6.42 -5.19 -22.82
C SER A 78 -7.00 -6.37 -23.60
N LYS A 79 -7.98 -6.11 -24.49
CA LYS A 79 -8.56 -7.11 -25.39
C LYS A 79 -7.52 -7.73 -26.33
N ALA A 80 -6.65 -6.90 -26.90
CA ALA A 80 -5.57 -7.38 -27.79
C ALA A 80 -4.58 -8.28 -27.04
N ALA A 81 -4.27 -7.97 -25.77
CA ALA A 81 -3.42 -8.81 -24.93
C ALA A 81 -4.06 -10.18 -24.64
N VAL A 82 -5.35 -10.22 -24.33
CA VAL A 82 -6.11 -11.48 -24.17
C VAL A 82 -6.06 -12.29 -25.48
N THR A 83 -6.24 -11.65 -26.64
CA THR A 83 -6.15 -12.35 -27.95
C THR A 83 -4.76 -12.97 -28.17
N LYS A 84 -3.68 -12.24 -27.80
CA LYS A 84 -2.31 -12.78 -27.86
C LYS A 84 -2.12 -13.95 -26.90
N LEU A 85 -2.68 -13.86 -25.68
CA LEU A 85 -2.60 -14.94 -24.70
C LEU A 85 -3.37 -16.19 -25.15
N VAL A 86 -4.55 -16.03 -25.78
CA VAL A 86 -5.29 -17.12 -26.41
C VAL A 86 -4.42 -17.82 -27.46
N ALA A 87 -3.78 -17.06 -28.35
CA ALA A 87 -2.87 -17.64 -29.35
C ALA A 87 -1.68 -18.36 -28.70
N ALA A 88 -1.05 -17.76 -27.68
CA ALA A 88 0.08 -18.36 -26.97
C ALA A 88 -0.33 -19.65 -26.24
N SER A 89 -1.54 -19.74 -25.69
CA SER A 89 -2.02 -20.92 -24.97
C SER A 89 -2.12 -22.18 -25.83
N SER A 90 -2.14 -22.05 -27.16
CA SER A 90 -2.11 -23.19 -28.11
C SER A 90 -0.69 -23.70 -28.39
N GLU A 91 0.36 -23.01 -27.94
CA GLU A 91 1.72 -23.52 -28.07
C GLU A 91 1.88 -24.82 -27.25
N PRO A 92 2.64 -25.82 -27.78
CA PRO A 92 2.75 -27.12 -27.10
C PRO A 92 3.19 -27.05 -25.64
N LYS A 93 4.00 -26.03 -25.27
CA LYS A 93 4.44 -25.83 -23.87
C LYS A 93 3.32 -25.40 -22.93
N PHE A 94 2.24 -24.79 -23.44
CA PHE A 94 1.13 -24.26 -22.67
C PHE A 94 -0.19 -25.01 -22.86
N SER A 95 -0.26 -25.96 -23.79
CA SER A 95 -1.50 -26.61 -24.21
C SER A 95 -2.30 -27.29 -23.08
N GLU A 96 -1.61 -27.71 -22.01
CA GLU A 96 -2.23 -28.34 -20.84
C GLU A 96 -2.54 -27.34 -19.71
N LEU A 97 -2.08 -26.07 -19.82
CA LEU A 97 -2.22 -25.06 -18.79
C LEU A 97 -3.50 -24.24 -18.99
N TYR A 98 -4.33 -24.14 -17.94
CA TYR A 98 -5.44 -23.21 -17.89
C TYR A 98 -4.94 -21.87 -17.36
N PHE A 99 -5.27 -20.77 -18.05
CA PHE A 99 -4.99 -19.42 -17.61
C PHE A 99 -6.24 -18.78 -17.03
N VAL A 100 -6.17 -18.24 -15.82
CA VAL A 100 -7.18 -17.36 -15.24
C VAL A 100 -6.56 -15.98 -15.09
N VAL A 101 -7.03 -15.01 -15.90
CA VAL A 101 -6.32 -13.74 -16.07
C VAL A 101 -7.24 -12.55 -15.86
N GLY A 102 -6.86 -11.68 -14.90
CA GLY A 102 -7.56 -10.43 -14.61
C GLY A 102 -7.25 -9.33 -15.64
N HIS A 103 -8.30 -8.70 -16.19
CA HIS A 103 -8.17 -7.65 -17.19
C HIS A 103 -9.44 -6.79 -17.32
N ALA A 104 -9.35 -5.64 -18.01
CA ALA A 104 -10.51 -4.83 -18.34
C ALA A 104 -11.17 -5.30 -19.65
N THR A 105 -12.51 -5.30 -19.70
CA THR A 105 -13.29 -5.58 -20.91
C THR A 105 -14.29 -4.48 -21.20
N MET A 106 -14.65 -4.30 -22.49
CA MET A 106 -15.68 -3.33 -22.89
C MET A 106 -17.06 -3.81 -22.40
N ALA A 107 -17.81 -2.93 -21.76
CA ALA A 107 -19.18 -3.20 -21.37
C ALA A 107 -20.13 -3.07 -22.58
N SER A 108 -21.00 -4.06 -22.75
CA SER A 108 -21.99 -4.07 -23.84
C SER A 108 -23.10 -3.01 -23.70
N THR A 109 -23.34 -2.53 -22.48
CA THR A 109 -24.40 -1.57 -22.17
C THR A 109 -23.82 -0.45 -21.33
N LYS A 110 -23.95 0.82 -21.81
CA LYS A 110 -23.63 2.01 -20.98
C LYS A 110 -24.72 2.15 -19.91
N LEU A 111 -24.33 2.13 -18.64
CA LEU A 111 -25.25 2.40 -17.54
C LEU A 111 -25.65 3.88 -17.54
N THR A 112 -26.95 4.15 -17.52
CA THR A 112 -27.47 5.52 -17.73
C THR A 112 -27.92 6.24 -16.45
N HIS A 113 -28.02 5.59 -15.29
CA HIS A 113 -28.80 6.21 -14.19
C HIS A 113 -28.27 6.16 -12.75
N ILE A 114 -27.36 5.27 -12.35
CA ILE A 114 -27.01 5.12 -10.92
C ILE A 114 -25.49 5.20 -10.68
N GLN A 115 -24.71 4.87 -11.67
CA GLN A 115 -23.25 4.93 -11.66
C GLN A 115 -22.77 6.02 -12.61
N SER A 116 -21.49 6.26 -12.65
CA SER A 116 -20.90 7.18 -13.61
C SER A 116 -21.41 6.87 -15.03
N SER A 117 -22.05 7.83 -15.66
CA SER A 117 -22.43 7.75 -17.09
C SER A 117 -21.22 7.56 -18.04
N LYS A 118 -20.01 7.59 -17.48
CA LYS A 118 -18.72 7.38 -18.18
C LYS A 118 -18.21 5.94 -18.09
N ALA A 119 -18.71 5.12 -17.19
CA ALA A 119 -18.25 3.73 -17.05
C ALA A 119 -18.60 2.94 -18.32
N ILE A 120 -17.55 2.48 -19.01
CA ILE A 120 -17.62 1.73 -20.27
C ILE A 120 -16.95 0.37 -20.17
N ALA A 121 -16.38 0.03 -19.01
CA ALA A 121 -15.61 -1.18 -18.78
C ALA A 121 -16.20 -2.05 -17.69
N HIS A 122 -15.95 -3.37 -17.77
CA HIS A 122 -16.03 -4.29 -16.66
C HIS A 122 -14.63 -4.60 -16.12
N ASN A 123 -14.52 -4.80 -14.83
CA ASN A 123 -13.41 -5.49 -14.19
C ASN A 123 -13.66 -7.00 -14.35
N SER A 124 -12.78 -7.71 -15.05
CA SER A 124 -13.06 -9.03 -15.57
C SER A 124 -11.94 -10.03 -15.30
N ALA A 125 -12.28 -11.30 -15.29
CA ALA A 125 -11.32 -12.40 -15.34
C ALA A 125 -11.74 -13.38 -16.44
N SER A 126 -10.79 -13.73 -17.33
CA SER A 126 -11.01 -14.67 -18.43
C SER A 126 -10.31 -15.99 -18.16
N VAL A 127 -10.98 -17.09 -18.57
CA VAL A 127 -10.43 -18.44 -18.58
C VAL A 127 -10.02 -18.79 -20.01
N ILE A 128 -8.75 -19.16 -20.19
CA ILE A 128 -8.16 -19.46 -21.49
C ILE A 128 -7.46 -20.83 -21.41
N HIS A 129 -7.66 -21.66 -22.39
CA HIS A 129 -6.99 -22.96 -22.48
C HIS A 129 -6.84 -23.39 -23.94
N ASN A 130 -5.66 -23.89 -24.30
CA ASN A 130 -5.35 -24.55 -25.59
C ASN A 130 -5.91 -23.81 -26.83
N GLY A 131 -5.68 -22.49 -26.91
CA GLY A 131 -6.11 -21.66 -28.05
C GLY A 131 -7.57 -21.20 -27.99
N GLU A 132 -8.30 -21.46 -26.91
CA GLU A 132 -9.70 -21.07 -26.74
C GLU A 132 -9.89 -20.14 -25.55
N LEU A 133 -10.76 -19.13 -25.72
CA LEU A 133 -11.34 -18.35 -24.64
C LEU A 133 -12.59 -19.09 -24.14
N ILE A 134 -12.46 -19.82 -23.01
CA ILE A 134 -13.55 -20.62 -22.45
C ILE A 134 -14.69 -19.72 -21.95
N GLY A 135 -14.34 -18.60 -21.30
CA GLY A 135 -15.34 -17.66 -20.82
C GLY A 135 -14.71 -16.46 -20.12
N THR A 136 -15.54 -15.45 -19.85
CA THR A 136 -15.15 -14.24 -19.12
C THR A 136 -16.18 -13.96 -18.02
N TYR A 137 -15.68 -13.82 -16.79
CA TYR A 137 -16.45 -13.39 -15.63
C TYR A 137 -16.25 -11.90 -15.40
N HIS A 138 -17.29 -11.20 -15.00
CA HIS A 138 -17.26 -9.79 -14.63
C HIS A 138 -17.54 -9.62 -13.15
N LYS A 139 -16.72 -8.86 -12.45
CA LYS A 139 -16.86 -8.55 -11.02
C LYS A 139 -18.27 -8.04 -10.72
N GLN A 140 -18.94 -8.65 -9.74
CA GLN A 140 -20.34 -8.34 -9.43
C GLN A 140 -20.46 -7.30 -8.33
N ILE A 141 -19.58 -7.36 -7.31
CA ILE A 141 -19.57 -6.42 -6.18
C ILE A 141 -18.43 -5.42 -6.39
N LEU A 142 -18.79 -4.17 -6.61
CA LEU A 142 -17.86 -3.07 -6.87
C LEU A 142 -17.69 -2.23 -5.60
N PRO A 143 -16.55 -2.30 -4.89
CA PRO A 143 -16.33 -1.52 -3.68
C PRO A 143 -16.25 -0.01 -3.96
N ASN A 144 -16.75 0.80 -3.01
CA ASN A 144 -16.70 2.25 -3.03
C ASN A 144 -16.49 2.79 -1.61
N TYR A 145 -15.42 2.37 -0.99
CA TYR A 145 -14.99 2.77 0.35
C TYR A 145 -13.47 2.79 0.44
N ASP A 146 -12.91 3.49 1.42
CA ASP A 146 -11.46 3.69 1.62
C ASP A 146 -10.80 4.14 0.30
N VAL A 147 -9.88 3.38 -0.23
CA VAL A 147 -9.13 3.65 -1.48
C VAL A 147 -9.83 3.12 -2.74
N PHE A 148 -10.92 2.40 -2.59
CA PHE A 148 -11.64 1.79 -3.70
C PHE A 148 -12.66 2.74 -4.33
N ASP A 149 -12.62 2.85 -5.66
CA ASP A 149 -13.57 3.61 -6.50
C ASP A 149 -14.14 2.74 -7.64
N ASP A 150 -14.19 1.41 -7.48
CA ASP A 150 -14.63 0.48 -8.53
C ASP A 150 -16.06 0.78 -9.02
N TRP A 151 -16.95 1.16 -8.09
CA TRP A 151 -18.33 1.56 -8.41
C TRP A 151 -18.40 2.75 -9.39
N ARG A 152 -17.44 3.67 -9.32
CA ARG A 152 -17.34 4.80 -10.23
C ARG A 152 -16.75 4.39 -11.58
N ASN A 153 -15.83 3.43 -11.60
CA ASN A 153 -14.99 3.13 -12.74
C ASN A 153 -15.53 2.00 -13.62
N PHE A 154 -16.31 1.06 -13.06
CA PHE A 154 -16.71 -0.16 -13.75
C PHE A 154 -18.22 -0.38 -13.75
N VAL A 155 -18.67 -1.20 -14.70
CA VAL A 155 -20.02 -1.74 -14.79
C VAL A 155 -20.03 -3.10 -14.10
N PRO A 156 -20.94 -3.40 -13.15
CA PRO A 156 -20.98 -4.69 -12.47
C PRO A 156 -21.40 -5.81 -13.43
N GLY A 157 -20.88 -7.01 -13.17
CA GLY A 157 -21.38 -8.24 -13.76
C GLY A 157 -22.66 -8.73 -13.08
N ASN A 158 -23.28 -9.75 -13.68
CA ASN A 158 -24.50 -10.38 -13.14
C ASN A 158 -24.62 -11.87 -13.47
N GLN A 159 -23.54 -12.49 -13.96
CA GLN A 159 -23.54 -13.90 -14.37
C GLN A 159 -22.39 -14.65 -13.72
N GLU A 160 -22.65 -15.88 -13.31
CA GLU A 160 -21.62 -16.82 -12.88
C GLU A 160 -20.91 -17.43 -14.10
N LEU A 161 -19.65 -17.80 -13.92
CA LEU A 161 -18.89 -18.55 -14.89
C LEU A 161 -18.45 -19.89 -14.27
N PHE A 162 -18.92 -20.99 -14.86
CA PHE A 162 -18.51 -22.34 -14.51
C PHE A 162 -17.67 -22.94 -15.65
N PHE A 163 -16.64 -23.68 -15.31
CA PHE A 163 -15.79 -24.37 -16.27
C PHE A 163 -15.16 -25.62 -15.64
N ASP A 164 -14.71 -26.52 -16.47
CA ASP A 164 -14.06 -27.76 -16.04
C ASP A 164 -12.55 -27.67 -16.19
N VAL A 165 -11.83 -28.16 -15.18
CA VAL A 165 -10.39 -28.38 -15.24
C VAL A 165 -10.14 -29.84 -14.88
N ARG A 166 -9.89 -30.68 -15.88
CA ARG A 166 -9.59 -32.10 -15.70
C ARG A 166 -10.61 -32.86 -14.84
N GLY A 167 -11.90 -32.58 -15.03
CA GLY A 167 -12.98 -33.20 -14.30
C GLY A 167 -13.34 -32.54 -12.96
N THR A 168 -12.69 -31.43 -12.62
CA THR A 168 -13.00 -30.61 -11.44
C THR A 168 -13.83 -29.40 -11.86
N THR A 169 -15.02 -29.25 -11.30
CA THR A 169 -15.88 -28.08 -11.55
C THR A 169 -15.36 -26.86 -10.84
N CYS A 170 -14.96 -25.85 -11.63
CA CYS A 170 -14.43 -24.58 -11.16
C CYS A 170 -15.41 -23.43 -11.38
N ALA A 171 -15.30 -22.38 -10.54
CA ALA A 171 -15.98 -21.11 -10.72
C ALA A 171 -15.05 -19.94 -10.45
N LEU A 172 -15.44 -18.73 -10.90
CA LEU A 172 -14.71 -17.49 -10.66
C LEU A 172 -15.45 -16.55 -9.71
N ALA A 173 -14.67 -15.80 -8.95
CA ALA A 173 -15.06 -14.57 -8.24
C ALA A 173 -13.91 -13.58 -8.36
N ILE A 174 -14.13 -12.28 -8.14
CA ILE A 174 -13.07 -11.27 -8.14
C ILE A 174 -13.14 -10.48 -6.84
N CYS A 175 -12.08 -10.58 -6.05
CA CYS A 175 -11.79 -9.74 -4.87
C CYS A 175 -13.01 -9.55 -3.95
N GLU A 176 -13.72 -8.40 -4.03
CA GLU A 176 -14.86 -8.02 -3.19
C GLU A 176 -16.02 -9.03 -3.22
N ASP A 177 -16.12 -9.79 -4.28
CA ASP A 177 -17.19 -10.79 -4.46
C ASP A 177 -17.25 -11.86 -3.34
N ILE A 178 -16.17 -12.02 -2.57
CA ILE A 178 -16.08 -13.00 -1.47
C ILE A 178 -16.11 -12.37 -0.07
N TRP A 179 -16.29 -11.05 0.05
CA TRP A 179 -16.24 -10.38 1.36
C TRP A 179 -17.58 -10.38 2.10
N ASP A 180 -18.68 -10.70 1.43
CA ASP A 180 -19.99 -10.89 2.05
C ASP A 180 -20.29 -12.39 2.28
N ALA A 181 -19.86 -12.88 3.44
CA ALA A 181 -20.14 -14.27 3.87
C ALA A 181 -21.64 -14.54 4.13
N SER A 182 -22.45 -13.48 4.31
CA SER A 182 -23.89 -13.60 4.55
C SER A 182 -24.70 -13.78 3.25
N SER A 183 -24.04 -13.60 2.08
CA SER A 183 -24.68 -13.75 0.78
C SER A 183 -25.13 -15.20 0.53
N ILE A 184 -26.13 -15.38 -0.33
CA ILE A 184 -26.60 -16.72 -0.75
C ILE A 184 -25.64 -17.39 -1.76
N ARG A 185 -24.64 -16.67 -2.24
CA ARG A 185 -23.74 -17.10 -3.31
C ARG A 185 -22.92 -18.36 -2.97
N PRO A 186 -22.31 -18.48 -1.78
CA PRO A 186 -21.58 -19.70 -1.41
C PRO A 186 -22.44 -20.97 -1.52
N ALA A 187 -23.65 -20.93 -0.98
CA ALA A 187 -24.59 -22.07 -1.05
C ALA A 187 -25.03 -22.36 -2.49
N ALA A 188 -25.21 -21.34 -3.34
CA ALA A 188 -25.53 -21.50 -4.74
C ALA A 188 -24.37 -22.14 -5.54
N LEU A 189 -23.14 -21.73 -5.31
CA LEU A 189 -21.95 -22.34 -5.92
C LEU A 189 -21.81 -23.81 -5.53
N ARG A 190 -21.99 -24.11 -4.24
CA ARG A 190 -22.00 -25.50 -3.76
C ARG A 190 -23.11 -26.35 -4.40
N ALA A 191 -24.33 -25.80 -4.50
CA ALA A 191 -25.44 -26.48 -5.13
C ALA A 191 -25.23 -26.74 -6.63
N ALA A 192 -24.43 -25.86 -7.29
CA ALA A 192 -23.99 -26.05 -8.67
C ALA A 192 -22.85 -27.07 -8.83
N GLY A 193 -22.36 -27.65 -7.74
CA GLY A 193 -21.30 -28.66 -7.76
C GLY A 193 -19.88 -28.08 -7.85
N VAL A 194 -19.67 -26.82 -7.50
CA VAL A 194 -18.32 -26.20 -7.50
C VAL A 194 -17.41 -26.90 -6.48
N GLU A 195 -16.24 -27.32 -6.94
CA GLU A 195 -15.20 -27.95 -6.15
C GLU A 195 -14.01 -27.01 -5.90
N LEU A 196 -13.75 -26.05 -6.81
CA LEU A 196 -12.71 -25.04 -6.68
C LEU A 196 -13.21 -23.66 -7.11
N LEU A 197 -13.22 -22.71 -6.17
CA LEU A 197 -13.44 -21.29 -6.47
C LEU A 197 -12.09 -20.59 -6.67
N ILE A 198 -11.90 -19.93 -7.79
CA ILE A 198 -10.67 -19.18 -8.13
C ILE A 198 -10.96 -17.69 -8.05
N VAL A 199 -10.14 -16.96 -7.28
CA VAL A 199 -10.40 -15.56 -6.93
C VAL A 199 -9.16 -14.68 -7.22
N PRO A 200 -9.10 -14.04 -8.41
CA PRO A 200 -8.18 -12.94 -8.67
C PRO A 200 -8.44 -11.74 -7.76
N ASN A 201 -7.39 -11.15 -7.18
CA ASN A 201 -7.48 -10.04 -6.24
C ASN A 201 -6.46 -8.95 -6.53
N GLY A 202 -6.87 -7.69 -6.25
CA GLY A 202 -6.03 -6.51 -6.12
C GLY A 202 -6.21 -5.91 -4.73
N SER A 203 -5.97 -6.71 -3.68
CA SER A 203 -6.20 -6.33 -2.30
C SER A 203 -4.94 -5.70 -1.71
N PRO A 204 -4.93 -4.37 -1.40
CA PRO A 204 -3.75 -3.71 -0.87
C PRO A 204 -3.48 -4.08 0.58
N TYR A 205 -2.23 -3.95 0.97
CA TYR A 205 -1.77 -4.18 2.33
C TYR A 205 -2.32 -3.11 3.30
N THR A 206 -2.76 -3.57 4.44
CA THR A 206 -2.76 -2.87 5.72
C THR A 206 -2.32 -3.86 6.79
N ARG A 207 -1.95 -3.40 7.99
CA ARG A 207 -1.42 -4.28 9.06
C ARG A 207 -2.30 -5.48 9.41
N GLN A 208 -3.62 -5.36 9.26
CA GLN A 208 -4.59 -6.42 9.55
C GLN A 208 -5.01 -7.22 8.32
N LYS A 209 -4.80 -6.67 7.12
CA LYS A 209 -5.33 -7.21 5.87
C LYS A 209 -4.92 -8.67 5.57
N PRO A 210 -3.68 -9.11 5.87
CA PRO A 210 -3.30 -10.52 5.65
C PRO A 210 -4.16 -11.51 6.45
N ILE A 211 -4.64 -11.13 7.64
CA ILE A 211 -5.55 -11.93 8.46
C ILE A 211 -6.98 -11.80 7.94
N GLU A 212 -7.45 -10.58 7.67
CA GLU A 212 -8.79 -10.30 7.19
C GLU A 212 -9.13 -11.07 5.91
N ARG A 213 -8.20 -11.14 4.95
CA ARG A 213 -8.37 -11.90 3.69
C ARG A 213 -8.66 -13.38 3.95
N ARG A 214 -7.96 -13.98 4.89
CA ARG A 214 -8.15 -15.40 5.25
C ARG A 214 -9.47 -15.64 5.96
N LEU A 215 -9.84 -14.72 6.84
CA LEU A 215 -11.16 -14.79 7.51
C LEU A 215 -12.29 -14.61 6.49
N ALA A 216 -12.17 -13.68 5.55
CA ALA A 216 -13.15 -13.49 4.47
C ALA A 216 -13.25 -14.74 3.59
N ALA A 217 -12.13 -15.28 3.13
CA ALA A 217 -12.11 -16.49 2.29
C ALA A 217 -12.67 -17.70 3.02
N ALA A 218 -12.27 -17.93 4.28
CA ALA A 218 -12.79 -19.05 5.08
C ALA A 218 -14.27 -18.87 5.43
N GLY A 219 -14.72 -17.64 5.66
CA GLY A 219 -16.14 -17.33 5.91
C GLY A 219 -17.03 -17.48 4.68
N PHE A 220 -16.48 -17.20 3.48
CA PHE A 220 -17.21 -17.36 2.23
C PHE A 220 -17.26 -18.82 1.75
N GLN A 221 -16.30 -19.64 2.12
CA GLN A 221 -16.21 -21.02 1.69
C GLN A 221 -17.38 -21.87 2.23
N ASP A 222 -17.97 -22.72 1.37
CA ASP A 222 -19.02 -23.67 1.75
C ASP A 222 -18.74 -25.08 1.18
N GLY A 223 -17.63 -25.68 1.62
CA GLY A 223 -17.27 -27.06 1.28
C GLY A 223 -16.58 -27.24 -0.08
N PHE A 224 -16.16 -26.16 -0.75
CA PHE A 224 -15.29 -26.15 -1.92
C PHE A 224 -13.89 -25.61 -1.56
N ALA A 225 -12.86 -25.94 -2.32
CA ALA A 225 -11.53 -25.32 -2.19
C ALA A 225 -11.56 -23.87 -2.71
N LEU A 226 -10.67 -22.99 -2.20
CA LEU A 226 -10.62 -21.59 -2.62
C LEU A 226 -9.17 -21.17 -2.89
N ALA A 227 -8.89 -20.75 -4.14
CA ALA A 227 -7.61 -20.21 -4.57
C ALA A 227 -7.66 -18.68 -4.61
N TYR A 228 -6.98 -18.01 -3.69
CA TYR A 228 -6.90 -16.57 -3.58
C TYR A 228 -5.60 -16.06 -4.21
N ALA A 229 -5.65 -15.46 -5.38
CA ALA A 229 -4.49 -14.91 -6.08
C ALA A 229 -4.43 -13.39 -5.93
N ASN A 230 -3.36 -12.84 -5.35
CA ASN A 230 -3.21 -11.41 -5.15
C ASN A 230 -2.09 -10.81 -6.03
N LEU A 231 -2.16 -9.52 -6.29
CA LEU A 231 -1.08 -8.75 -6.89
C LEU A 231 0.11 -8.60 -5.93
N SER A 232 1.26 -8.22 -6.45
CA SER A 232 2.45 -7.83 -5.68
C SER A 232 2.94 -6.45 -6.14
N GLY A 233 3.71 -5.76 -5.28
CA GLY A 233 4.36 -4.50 -5.62
C GLY A 233 3.57 -3.24 -5.28
N GLY A 234 4.19 -2.08 -5.52
CA GLY A 234 3.66 -0.75 -5.20
C GLY A 234 2.95 -0.10 -6.38
N GLN A 235 1.84 0.60 -6.09
CA GLN A 235 1.12 1.44 -7.05
C GLN A 235 0.59 2.68 -6.34
N ASP A 236 1.13 3.85 -6.67
CA ASP A 236 0.84 5.12 -6.00
C ASP A 236 1.05 5.01 -4.47
N GLU A 237 0.01 5.18 -3.66
CA GLU A 237 0.06 5.01 -2.20
C GLU A 237 -0.14 3.55 -1.75
N LEU A 238 -0.56 2.66 -2.65
CA LEU A 238 -0.90 1.28 -2.33
C LEU A 238 0.30 0.36 -2.50
N VAL A 239 0.36 -0.66 -1.65
CA VAL A 239 1.27 -1.79 -1.82
C VAL A 239 0.47 -3.08 -1.75
N PHE A 240 0.66 -3.93 -2.74
CA PHE A 240 0.12 -5.28 -2.79
C PHE A 240 1.19 -6.24 -2.27
N ASP A 241 0.87 -6.94 -1.22
CA ASP A 241 1.81 -7.80 -0.49
C ASP A 241 1.83 -9.25 -0.99
N GLY A 242 1.26 -9.51 -2.17
CA GLY A 242 1.15 -10.88 -2.65
C GLY A 242 0.41 -11.75 -1.65
N GLY A 243 1.11 -12.72 -1.05
CA GLY A 243 0.55 -13.57 0.00
C GLY A 243 -0.64 -14.40 -0.48
N SER A 244 -0.67 -14.75 -1.78
CA SER A 244 -1.68 -15.63 -2.38
C SER A 244 -1.73 -16.96 -1.65
N PHE A 245 -2.91 -17.57 -1.55
CA PHE A 245 -3.08 -18.80 -0.79
C PHE A 245 -4.16 -19.71 -1.37
N LEU A 246 -4.08 -20.99 -1.01
CA LEU A 246 -5.08 -22.00 -1.33
C LEU A 246 -5.64 -22.59 -0.03
N LEU A 247 -6.97 -22.51 0.13
CA LEU A 247 -7.71 -23.25 1.15
C LEU A 247 -8.26 -24.53 0.55
N ASP A 248 -8.16 -25.63 1.29
CA ASP A 248 -8.87 -26.86 0.93
C ASP A 248 -10.37 -26.76 1.27
N SER A 249 -11.15 -27.79 0.95
CA SER A 249 -12.60 -27.80 1.20
C SER A 249 -12.99 -27.76 2.68
N SER A 250 -12.04 -27.95 3.60
CA SER A 250 -12.25 -27.80 5.05
C SER A 250 -11.97 -26.39 5.56
N GLY A 251 -11.40 -25.49 4.72
CA GLY A 251 -10.93 -24.18 5.09
C GLY A 251 -9.48 -24.15 5.60
N SER A 252 -8.77 -25.27 5.53
CA SER A 252 -7.38 -25.33 5.91
C SER A 252 -6.49 -24.74 4.81
N GLU A 253 -5.56 -23.86 5.17
CA GLU A 253 -4.59 -23.31 4.23
C GLU A 253 -3.52 -24.36 3.90
N ILE A 254 -3.41 -24.74 2.62
CA ILE A 254 -2.52 -25.79 2.14
C ILE A 254 -1.42 -25.28 1.21
N GLN A 255 -1.50 -23.99 0.82
CA GLN A 255 -0.49 -23.32 0.03
C GLN A 255 -0.46 -21.83 0.38
N ARG A 256 0.73 -21.24 0.48
CA ARG A 256 0.93 -19.80 0.68
C ARG A 256 2.13 -19.32 -0.10
N ALA A 257 1.94 -18.29 -0.91
CA ALA A 257 3.03 -17.58 -1.57
C ALA A 257 3.64 -16.51 -0.64
N PRO A 258 4.92 -16.18 -0.80
CA PRO A 258 5.58 -15.11 -0.03
C PRO A 258 5.14 -13.70 -0.49
N PHE A 259 5.64 -12.67 0.21
CA PHE A 259 5.50 -11.28 -0.21
C PHE A 259 6.59 -10.95 -1.25
N GLU A 260 6.40 -11.38 -2.47
CA GLU A 260 7.27 -11.04 -3.61
C GLU A 260 6.56 -11.24 -4.96
N GLU A 261 7.09 -10.60 -6.00
CA GLU A 261 6.69 -10.85 -7.37
C GLU A 261 7.24 -12.22 -7.83
N GLY A 262 6.37 -13.05 -8.42
CA GLY A 262 6.81 -14.38 -8.85
C GLY A 262 5.67 -15.33 -9.21
N CYS A 263 6.05 -16.58 -9.48
CA CYS A 263 5.13 -17.67 -9.76
C CYS A 263 5.29 -18.78 -8.72
N PHE A 264 4.24 -19.07 -7.96
CA PHE A 264 4.28 -19.94 -6.78
C PHE A 264 3.23 -21.04 -6.87
N TRP A 265 3.64 -22.33 -6.75
CA TRP A 265 2.73 -23.49 -6.83
C TRP A 265 3.02 -24.59 -5.80
N GLU A 266 4.05 -24.45 -4.99
CA GLU A 266 4.39 -25.47 -4.00
C GLU A 266 3.40 -25.44 -2.83
N ARG A 267 2.95 -26.62 -2.39
CA ARG A 267 2.14 -26.78 -1.18
C ARG A 267 3.08 -26.80 0.03
N ASN A 268 2.74 -26.02 1.02
CA ASN A 268 3.53 -25.91 2.25
C ASN A 268 2.91 -26.85 3.32
N GLN A 269 3.76 -27.63 4.00
CA GLN A 269 3.30 -28.55 5.04
C GLN A 269 3.25 -27.87 6.43
N ASP A 270 4.13 -26.90 6.68
CA ASP A 270 4.22 -26.16 7.96
C ASP A 270 4.12 -24.66 7.72
N LEU A 271 2.88 -24.16 7.71
CA LEU A 271 2.60 -22.73 7.54
C LEU A 271 2.64 -22.03 8.90
N ALA A 272 3.63 -21.15 9.11
CA ALA A 272 3.67 -20.30 10.29
C ALA A 272 2.43 -19.40 10.39
N ALA A 273 1.97 -19.14 11.61
CA ALA A 273 0.88 -18.20 11.84
C ALA A 273 1.23 -16.80 11.30
N ILE A 274 0.26 -16.12 10.73
CA ILE A 274 0.43 -14.74 10.27
C ILE A 274 0.25 -13.83 11.47
N ALA A 275 1.29 -13.02 11.75
CA ALA A 275 1.22 -11.99 12.77
C ALA A 275 0.72 -10.67 12.16
N ALA A 276 -0.31 -10.08 12.78
CA ALA A 276 -0.73 -8.73 12.41
C ALA A 276 0.37 -7.72 12.77
N GLY A 277 0.67 -6.81 11.83
CA GLY A 277 1.63 -5.72 12.10
C GLY A 277 3.08 -6.18 12.30
N ASP A 278 3.46 -7.33 11.73
CA ASP A 278 4.85 -7.79 11.71
C ASP A 278 5.78 -6.71 11.12
N LEU A 279 6.84 -6.34 11.86
CA LEU A 279 7.76 -5.27 11.49
C LEU A 279 8.56 -5.59 10.22
N ALA A 280 8.88 -6.87 9.99
CA ALA A 280 9.57 -7.29 8.77
C ALA A 280 8.68 -7.07 7.54
N THR A 281 7.42 -7.46 7.61
CA THR A 281 6.44 -7.20 6.55
C THR A 281 6.21 -5.70 6.35
N LEU A 282 6.05 -4.93 7.44
CA LEU A 282 5.90 -3.47 7.37
C LEU A 282 7.10 -2.81 6.68
N TRP A 283 8.32 -3.23 7.00
CA TRP A 283 9.53 -2.75 6.33
C TRP A 283 9.51 -3.04 4.84
N LEU A 284 9.18 -4.27 4.44
CA LEU A 284 9.07 -4.64 3.02
C LEU A 284 8.02 -3.80 2.29
N VAL A 285 6.89 -3.48 2.93
CA VAL A 285 5.85 -2.61 2.38
C VAL A 285 6.38 -1.19 2.14
N LEU A 286 7.05 -0.59 3.12
CA LEU A 286 7.60 0.76 3.00
C LEU A 286 8.64 0.86 1.87
N VAL A 287 9.56 -0.11 1.84
CA VAL A 287 10.61 -0.19 0.81
C VAL A 287 10.01 -0.43 -0.57
N THR A 288 9.06 -1.37 -0.69
CA THR A 288 8.40 -1.69 -1.96
C THR A 288 7.61 -0.51 -2.50
N GLY A 289 6.88 0.22 -1.63
CA GLY A 289 6.11 1.41 -2.03
C GLY A 289 7.01 2.46 -2.68
N LEU A 290 8.11 2.83 -2.05
CA LEU A 290 9.05 3.82 -2.58
C LEU A 290 9.80 3.30 -3.82
N ARG A 291 10.30 2.06 -3.78
CA ARG A 291 11.02 1.44 -4.90
C ARG A 291 10.18 1.41 -6.18
N ASP A 292 8.95 0.95 -6.07
CA ASP A 292 8.07 0.82 -7.23
C ASP A 292 7.53 2.16 -7.71
N TYR A 293 7.30 3.12 -6.80
CA TYR A 293 7.01 4.50 -7.18
C TYR A 293 8.16 5.06 -8.05
N CYS A 294 9.40 4.93 -7.60
CA CYS A 294 10.57 5.37 -8.37
C CYS A 294 10.65 4.65 -9.73
N ARG A 295 10.55 3.32 -9.73
CA ARG A 295 10.64 2.50 -10.96
C ARG A 295 9.56 2.88 -11.97
N LYS A 296 8.29 2.98 -11.53
CA LYS A 296 7.14 3.23 -12.40
C LYS A 296 7.05 4.68 -12.89
N THR A 297 7.62 5.64 -12.14
CA THR A 297 7.68 7.06 -12.55
C THR A 297 9.00 7.47 -13.20
N GLY A 298 9.97 6.54 -13.30
CA GLY A 298 11.26 6.82 -13.91
C GLY A 298 12.22 7.64 -13.05
N GLN A 299 11.99 7.71 -11.72
CA GLN A 299 12.88 8.38 -10.79
C GLN A 299 14.09 7.49 -10.47
N THR A 300 15.29 7.97 -10.78
CA THR A 300 16.53 7.19 -10.58
C THR A 300 17.37 7.69 -9.41
N LYS A 301 17.08 8.89 -8.88
CA LYS A 301 17.78 9.49 -7.74
C LYS A 301 16.80 10.03 -6.72
N LEU A 302 17.17 9.92 -5.46
CA LEU A 302 16.42 10.48 -4.32
C LEU A 302 17.26 11.52 -3.59
N LEU A 303 16.59 12.55 -3.08
CA LEU A 303 17.15 13.61 -2.26
C LEU A 303 16.41 13.66 -0.93
N ILE A 304 17.13 13.79 0.19
CA ILE A 304 16.53 13.87 1.51
C ILE A 304 17.25 14.85 2.40
N GLY A 305 16.50 15.69 3.12
CA GLY A 305 17.02 16.53 4.20
C GLY A 305 17.32 15.69 5.44
N LEU A 306 18.56 15.71 5.93
CA LEU A 306 18.98 15.01 7.13
C LEU A 306 19.07 15.99 8.30
N SER A 307 18.12 15.88 9.23
CA SER A 307 18.08 16.71 10.45
C SER A 307 18.87 16.11 11.61
N GLY A 308 19.30 14.85 11.50
CA GLY A 308 19.80 14.06 12.63
C GLY A 308 18.69 13.48 13.52
N GLY A 309 17.41 13.77 13.22
CA GLY A 309 16.24 13.18 13.88
C GLY A 309 15.84 11.84 13.28
N ILE A 310 15.09 11.06 14.06
CA ILE A 310 14.70 9.67 13.73
C ILE A 310 13.89 9.56 12.43
N ASP A 311 12.99 10.51 12.14
CA ASP A 311 12.12 10.47 10.96
C ASP A 311 12.94 10.57 9.68
N SER A 312 13.86 11.53 9.59
CA SER A 312 14.77 11.65 8.45
C SER A 312 15.71 10.45 8.34
N ALA A 313 16.09 9.85 9.47
CA ALA A 313 16.95 8.67 9.50
C ALA A 313 16.22 7.42 8.96
N LEU A 314 15.00 7.16 9.41
CA LEU A 314 14.20 6.04 8.90
C LEU A 314 13.87 6.23 7.42
N ALA A 315 13.46 7.44 7.00
CA ALA A 315 13.18 7.73 5.59
C ALA A 315 14.42 7.54 4.69
N ALA A 316 15.62 7.89 5.18
CA ALA A 316 16.88 7.64 4.47
C ALA A 316 17.20 6.14 4.37
N ALA A 317 16.99 5.38 5.44
CA ALA A 317 17.17 3.92 5.41
C ALA A 317 16.23 3.24 4.40
N ILE A 318 14.94 3.65 4.36
CA ILE A 318 13.98 3.18 3.36
C ILE A 318 14.45 3.54 1.95
N ALA A 319 14.93 4.76 1.73
CA ALA A 319 15.40 5.23 0.42
C ALA A 319 16.60 4.42 -0.09
N VAL A 320 17.58 4.16 0.79
CA VAL A 320 18.78 3.38 0.46
C VAL A 320 18.43 1.92 0.15
N GLU A 321 17.55 1.31 0.91
CA GLU A 321 17.08 -0.06 0.64
C GLU A 321 16.26 -0.12 -0.67
N ALA A 322 15.48 0.93 -0.98
CA ALA A 322 14.62 0.96 -2.16
C ALA A 322 15.40 1.06 -3.47
N ILE A 323 16.40 1.97 -3.58
CA ILE A 323 17.10 2.26 -4.85
C ILE A 323 18.62 2.18 -4.77
N GLY A 324 19.18 1.81 -3.64
CA GLY A 324 20.62 1.69 -3.42
C GLY A 324 21.31 2.98 -3.01
N ALA A 325 22.30 2.89 -2.13
CA ALA A 325 23.00 4.01 -1.51
C ALA A 325 23.60 5.02 -2.50
N ALA A 326 24.10 4.53 -3.65
CA ALA A 326 24.71 5.38 -4.69
C ALA A 326 23.71 6.36 -5.36
N ASN A 327 22.42 6.12 -5.19
CA ASN A 327 21.35 6.90 -5.81
C ASN A 327 20.62 7.82 -4.80
N VAL A 328 21.07 7.88 -3.54
CA VAL A 328 20.45 8.67 -2.48
C VAL A 328 21.41 9.76 -2.00
N ILE A 329 20.95 11.00 -2.03
CA ILE A 329 21.71 12.17 -1.62
C ILE A 329 21.09 12.72 -0.33
N GLY A 330 21.86 12.70 0.77
CA GLY A 330 21.52 13.37 2.03
C GLY A 330 22.03 14.80 2.05
N VAL A 331 21.24 15.71 2.60
CA VAL A 331 21.67 17.11 2.79
C VAL A 331 21.40 17.55 4.22
N ALA A 332 22.43 17.82 4.96
CA ALA A 332 22.35 18.50 6.26
C ALA A 332 22.30 20.01 6.05
N LEU A 333 21.29 20.68 6.62
CA LEU A 333 21.02 22.11 6.44
C LEU A 333 21.00 22.82 7.81
N PRO A 334 22.17 22.92 8.50
CA PRO A 334 22.23 23.47 9.84
C PRO A 334 21.89 24.97 9.88
N SER A 335 21.18 25.37 10.94
CA SER A 335 20.97 26.78 11.33
C SER A 335 21.78 27.11 12.59
N ARG A 336 21.66 28.35 13.06
CA ARG A 336 22.24 28.80 14.35
C ARG A 336 21.68 28.04 15.57
N PHE A 337 20.56 27.35 15.42
CA PHE A 337 19.89 26.60 16.47
C PHE A 337 20.13 25.07 16.38
N SER A 338 20.76 24.62 15.30
CA SER A 338 21.07 23.20 15.13
C SER A 338 22.16 22.77 16.09
N SER A 339 21.92 21.72 16.86
CA SER A 339 22.90 21.14 17.77
C SER A 339 24.05 20.46 17.02
N GLU A 340 25.26 20.46 17.61
CA GLU A 340 26.38 19.69 17.04
C GLU A 340 26.05 18.21 16.96
N HIS A 341 25.35 17.67 17.95
CA HIS A 341 24.92 16.27 17.97
C HIS A 341 24.05 15.91 16.76
N SER A 342 23.10 16.76 16.38
CA SER A 342 22.24 16.49 15.22
C SER A 342 23.02 16.46 13.91
N ILE A 343 24.06 17.30 13.78
CA ILE A 343 24.95 17.30 12.60
C ILE A 343 25.78 16.01 12.56
N ASP A 344 26.29 15.58 13.71
CA ASP A 344 27.10 14.37 13.81
C ASP A 344 26.26 13.10 13.61
N ASP A 345 25.04 13.05 14.16
CA ASP A 345 24.08 11.97 13.90
C ASP A 345 23.75 11.84 12.40
N ALA A 346 23.52 12.96 11.70
CA ALA A 346 23.28 12.95 10.26
C ALA A 346 24.49 12.42 9.46
N LYS A 347 25.71 12.79 9.84
CA LYS A 347 26.94 12.27 9.22
C LYS A 347 27.14 10.78 9.51
N GLN A 348 26.91 10.37 10.77
CA GLN A 348 27.04 8.97 11.18
C GLN A 348 26.04 8.09 10.44
N LEU A 349 24.79 8.54 10.33
CA LEU A 349 23.75 7.86 9.54
C LEU A 349 24.19 7.68 8.08
N ALA A 350 24.67 8.75 7.43
CA ALA A 350 25.10 8.69 6.04
C ALA A 350 26.30 7.72 5.85
N ALA A 351 27.22 7.69 6.81
CA ALA A 351 28.35 6.75 6.82
C ALA A 351 27.85 5.29 6.98
N ASN A 352 26.92 5.04 7.91
CA ASN A 352 26.35 3.71 8.15
C ASN A 352 25.59 3.19 6.91
N LEU A 353 24.82 4.05 6.27
CA LEU A 353 24.06 3.77 5.04
C LEU A 353 24.94 3.80 3.77
N LYS A 354 26.20 4.26 3.86
CA LYS A 354 27.13 4.43 2.73
C LYS A 354 26.60 5.34 1.63
N MET A 355 25.80 6.34 2.00
CA MET A 355 25.21 7.30 1.08
C MET A 355 25.99 8.63 1.06
N GLU A 356 25.83 9.39 -0.02
CA GLU A 356 26.39 10.74 -0.11
C GLU A 356 25.74 11.67 0.92
N ILE A 357 26.54 12.53 1.57
CA ILE A 357 26.03 13.60 2.42
C ILE A 357 26.69 14.94 2.04
N ARG A 358 25.88 15.97 1.94
CA ARG A 358 26.30 17.36 1.76
C ARG A 358 25.89 18.19 2.96
N GLN A 359 26.71 19.16 3.33
CA GLN A 359 26.37 20.11 4.40
C GLN A 359 26.27 21.53 3.81
N ILE A 360 25.10 22.16 3.93
CA ILE A 360 24.82 23.50 3.39
C ILE A 360 24.17 24.34 4.50
N PRO A 361 24.94 25.19 5.22
CA PRO A 361 24.37 26.05 6.25
C PRO A 361 23.35 27.03 5.67
N ILE A 362 22.20 27.18 6.32
CA ILE A 362 21.13 28.10 5.86
C ILE A 362 21.37 29.56 6.28
N GLU A 363 22.31 29.80 7.17
CA GLU A 363 22.54 31.11 7.82
C GLU A 363 22.74 32.28 6.84
N PRO A 364 23.52 32.18 5.73
CA PRO A 364 23.66 33.27 4.78
C PRO A 364 22.33 33.69 4.13
N VAL A 365 21.49 32.73 3.79
CA VAL A 365 20.17 32.97 3.20
C VAL A 365 19.22 33.54 4.24
N HIS A 366 19.24 32.98 5.46
CA HIS A 366 18.41 33.45 6.57
C HIS A 366 18.67 34.91 6.89
N LYS A 367 19.95 35.33 7.01
CA LYS A 367 20.34 36.74 7.21
C LYS A 367 19.86 37.66 6.09
N ALA A 368 19.88 37.20 4.84
CA ALA A 368 19.39 38.01 3.72
C ALA A 368 17.88 38.30 3.87
N PHE A 369 17.09 37.33 4.29
CA PHE A 369 15.66 37.54 4.58
C PHE A 369 15.43 38.44 5.79
N GLU A 370 16.18 38.26 6.89
CA GLU A 370 16.10 39.12 8.09
C GLU A 370 16.45 40.60 7.75
N SER A 371 17.35 40.83 6.79
CA SER A 371 17.68 42.19 6.33
C SER A 371 16.58 42.82 5.47
N ALA A 372 15.74 41.99 4.80
CA ALA A 372 14.68 42.47 3.92
C ALA A 372 13.42 42.86 4.69
N MET A 373 13.08 42.11 5.78
CA MET A 373 11.91 42.40 6.61
C MET A 373 12.03 41.77 8.01
N ARG A 374 11.19 42.27 8.94
CA ARG A 374 11.09 41.66 10.28
C ARG A 374 10.11 40.52 10.27
N PHE A 375 10.42 39.44 10.96
CA PHE A 375 9.58 38.30 11.18
C PHE A 375 9.13 38.21 12.65
N SER A 376 7.89 37.77 12.91
CA SER A 376 7.49 37.33 14.25
C SER A 376 8.13 35.97 14.57
N ASP A 377 8.11 35.56 15.83
CA ASP A 377 8.77 34.32 16.27
C ASP A 377 8.36 33.09 15.43
N LEU A 378 7.06 32.82 15.31
CA LEU A 378 6.55 31.71 14.47
C LEU A 378 6.89 31.90 12.98
N ALA A 379 6.87 33.14 12.47
CA ALA A 379 7.23 33.38 11.08
C ALA A 379 8.72 33.16 10.83
N GLY A 380 9.58 33.45 11.82
CA GLY A 380 11.02 33.20 11.79
C GLY A 380 11.34 31.69 11.84
N GLU A 381 10.65 30.93 12.68
CA GLU A 381 10.74 29.46 12.71
C GLU A 381 10.37 28.86 11.34
N ASN A 382 9.20 29.23 10.82
CA ASN A 382 8.71 28.78 9.52
C ASN A 382 9.61 29.20 8.35
N LEU A 383 10.28 30.36 8.45
CA LEU A 383 11.23 30.82 7.44
C LEU A 383 12.40 29.84 7.29
N GLN A 384 12.95 29.34 8.41
CA GLN A 384 14.07 28.38 8.37
C GLN A 384 13.68 27.10 7.63
N ALA A 385 12.50 26.54 7.92
CA ALA A 385 11.98 25.35 7.23
C ALA A 385 11.81 25.59 5.71
N ARG A 386 11.28 26.78 5.33
CA ARG A 386 11.12 27.15 3.92
C ARG A 386 12.44 27.40 3.20
N ILE A 387 13.42 27.99 3.85
CA ILE A 387 14.78 28.15 3.28
C ILE A 387 15.38 26.76 2.99
N ARG A 388 15.25 25.80 3.91
CA ARG A 388 15.70 24.43 3.69
C ARG A 388 15.00 23.82 2.48
N ALA A 389 13.70 23.97 2.36
CA ALA A 389 12.93 23.46 1.21
C ALA A 389 13.39 24.08 -0.12
N VAL A 390 13.62 25.40 -0.17
CA VAL A 390 14.13 26.09 -1.38
C VAL A 390 15.49 25.55 -1.80
N LEU A 391 16.41 25.35 -0.86
CA LEU A 391 17.74 24.78 -1.15
C LEU A 391 17.63 23.33 -1.64
N LEU A 392 16.82 22.51 -0.97
CA LEU A 392 16.59 21.12 -1.38
C LEU A 392 15.94 21.04 -2.77
N MET A 393 14.93 21.85 -3.06
CA MET A 393 14.31 21.91 -4.39
C MET A 393 15.26 22.39 -5.47
N GLY A 394 16.17 23.32 -5.13
CA GLY A 394 17.25 23.77 -6.03
C GLY A 394 18.17 22.61 -6.42
N ILE A 395 18.58 21.77 -5.47
CA ILE A 395 19.38 20.56 -5.73
C ILE A 395 18.55 19.54 -6.53
N SER A 396 17.30 19.28 -6.10
CA SER A 396 16.37 18.36 -6.77
C SER A 396 16.30 18.66 -8.28
N ASN A 397 16.06 19.91 -8.65
CA ASN A 397 15.96 20.33 -10.05
C ASN A 397 17.31 20.23 -10.78
N SER A 398 18.41 20.56 -10.12
CA SER A 398 19.75 20.56 -10.74
C SER A 398 20.26 19.15 -11.03
N GLU A 399 19.87 18.17 -10.23
CA GLU A 399 20.37 16.80 -10.30
C GLU A 399 19.30 15.77 -10.75
N ASN A 400 18.10 16.24 -11.06
CA ASN A 400 16.97 15.40 -11.40
C ASN A 400 16.73 14.31 -10.34
N ALA A 401 16.68 14.72 -9.07
CA ALA A 401 16.48 13.85 -7.92
C ALA A 401 15.13 14.15 -7.25
N LEU A 402 14.34 13.14 -6.94
CA LEU A 402 13.06 13.30 -6.25
C LEU A 402 13.32 13.65 -4.78
N LEU A 403 12.81 14.79 -4.32
CA LEU A 403 12.85 15.16 -2.90
C LEU A 403 11.85 14.32 -2.09
N LEU A 404 12.33 13.71 -1.01
CA LEU A 404 11.48 13.00 -0.03
C LEU A 404 11.08 13.94 1.11
N SER A 405 9.80 13.88 1.49
CA SER A 405 9.30 14.46 2.74
C SER A 405 9.41 13.45 3.87
N THR A 406 9.76 13.89 5.06
CA THR A 406 10.05 13.02 6.22
C THR A 406 8.99 13.10 7.32
N GLY A 407 7.84 13.75 7.07
CA GLY A 407 6.75 13.84 8.03
C GLY A 407 6.11 12.48 8.29
N ASN A 408 5.85 12.17 9.55
CA ASN A 408 5.13 10.98 10.00
C ASN A 408 3.63 11.25 10.22
N LYS A 409 2.83 10.19 10.45
CA LYS A 409 1.38 10.28 10.59
C LYS A 409 0.95 11.15 11.77
N SER A 410 1.64 11.08 12.90
CA SER A 410 1.32 11.86 14.11
C SER A 410 1.46 13.35 13.87
N GLU A 411 2.60 13.79 13.32
CA GLU A 411 2.87 15.19 12.97
C GLU A 411 1.89 15.72 11.91
N ILE A 412 1.65 14.95 10.86
CA ILE A 412 0.72 15.29 9.78
C ILE A 412 -0.73 15.39 10.30
N ALA A 413 -1.11 14.51 11.24
CA ALA A 413 -2.44 14.53 11.84
C ALA A 413 -2.73 15.84 12.55
N VAL A 414 -1.84 16.29 13.42
CA VAL A 414 -2.01 17.52 14.22
C VAL A 414 -1.49 18.79 13.50
N GLY A 415 -0.92 18.62 12.30
CA GLY A 415 -0.39 19.75 11.51
C GLY A 415 0.91 20.33 12.06
N TYR A 416 1.68 19.54 12.80
CA TYR A 416 3.01 19.91 13.31
C TYR A 416 4.03 19.85 12.17
N SER A 417 3.85 20.74 11.19
CA SER A 417 4.69 20.88 10.01
C SER A 417 4.53 22.27 9.39
N THR A 418 5.56 22.72 8.72
CA THR A 418 5.57 23.98 7.97
C THR A 418 5.24 23.74 6.51
N MET A 419 4.11 24.29 6.05
CA MET A 419 3.74 24.25 4.63
C MET A 419 4.82 24.87 3.76
N TYR A 420 5.17 24.16 2.67
CA TYR A 420 6.27 24.55 1.76
C TYR A 420 7.65 24.62 2.44
N GLY A 421 7.77 24.01 3.62
CA GLY A 421 9.01 23.82 4.37
C GLY A 421 9.33 22.33 4.46
N ASP A 422 9.29 21.76 5.65
CA ASP A 422 9.52 20.35 5.94
C ASP A 422 8.48 19.40 5.29
N SER A 423 7.28 19.91 4.98
CA SER A 423 6.25 19.17 4.21
C SER A 423 6.57 19.07 2.71
N ALA A 424 7.60 19.77 2.20
CA ALA A 424 7.95 19.74 0.78
C ALA A 424 8.55 18.39 0.37
N GLY A 425 8.10 17.86 -0.77
CA GLY A 425 8.60 16.61 -1.34
C GLY A 425 7.64 16.03 -2.37
N GLY A 426 8.11 15.07 -3.16
CA GLY A 426 7.29 14.37 -4.15
C GLY A 426 6.79 13.02 -3.65
N PHE A 427 7.42 12.46 -2.58
CA PHE A 427 6.98 11.25 -1.91
C PHE A 427 7.33 11.31 -0.41
N ALA A 428 6.48 10.75 0.44
CA ALA A 428 6.63 10.73 1.90
C ALA A 428 6.62 9.28 2.43
N PRO A 429 7.79 8.63 2.55
CA PRO A 429 7.90 7.19 2.83
C PRO A 429 7.24 6.75 4.14
N ILE A 430 7.24 7.63 5.16
CA ILE A 430 6.72 7.34 6.51
C ILE A 430 5.42 8.09 6.84
N LYS A 431 4.74 8.63 5.82
CA LYS A 431 3.51 9.43 5.96
C LYS A 431 2.41 8.75 6.78
N ASP A 432 2.32 7.44 6.70
CA ASP A 432 1.28 6.65 7.37
C ASP A 432 1.83 5.79 8.53
N LEU A 433 2.99 6.16 9.08
CA LEU A 433 3.53 5.62 10.33
C LEU A 433 3.29 6.61 11.47
N PHE A 434 2.71 6.15 12.57
CA PHE A 434 2.72 6.91 13.82
C PHE A 434 4.15 7.05 14.35
N LYS A 435 4.41 8.08 15.15
CA LYS A 435 5.74 8.33 15.72
C LYS A 435 6.25 7.14 16.52
N THR A 436 5.37 6.50 17.27
CA THR A 436 5.67 5.27 18.02
C THR A 436 6.10 4.11 17.12
N ASP A 437 5.56 4.02 15.90
CA ASP A 437 5.98 3.02 14.92
C ASP A 437 7.33 3.38 14.28
N VAL A 438 7.60 4.67 14.07
CA VAL A 438 8.92 5.12 13.59
C VAL A 438 10.01 4.64 14.54
N TRP A 439 9.82 4.78 15.87
CA TRP A 439 10.75 4.24 16.86
C TRP A 439 10.88 2.72 16.80
N LYS A 440 9.74 2.00 16.73
CA LYS A 440 9.73 0.52 16.69
C LYS A 440 10.47 0.00 15.46
N VAL A 441 10.21 0.54 14.27
CA VAL A 441 10.86 0.12 13.03
C VAL A 441 12.34 0.46 13.05
N SER A 442 12.73 1.64 13.56
CA SER A 442 14.13 2.05 13.65
C SER A 442 14.95 1.16 14.60
N SER A 443 14.39 0.83 15.76
CA SER A 443 15.03 -0.09 16.70
C SER A 443 15.13 -1.51 16.14
N TRP A 444 14.06 -1.99 15.53
CA TRP A 444 14.02 -3.30 14.87
C TRP A 444 15.05 -3.43 13.73
N LEU A 445 15.29 -2.35 12.96
CA LEU A 445 16.33 -2.37 11.92
C LEU A 445 17.73 -2.61 12.48
N ASN A 446 18.07 -1.94 13.58
CA ASN A 446 19.36 -2.12 14.22
C ASN A 446 19.51 -3.54 14.80
N GLU A 447 18.43 -4.10 15.37
CA GLU A 447 18.40 -5.48 15.89
C GLU A 447 18.49 -6.51 14.76
N ARG A 448 17.73 -6.33 13.66
CA ARG A 448 17.71 -7.23 12.51
C ARG A 448 19.10 -7.46 11.92
N ASP A 449 19.86 -6.39 11.75
CA ASP A 449 21.13 -6.39 11.05
C ASP A 449 22.33 -6.59 12.01
N ASP A 450 22.08 -6.67 13.32
CA ASP A 450 23.11 -6.68 14.38
C ASP A 450 24.15 -5.56 14.16
N LYS A 451 23.63 -4.38 13.79
CA LYS A 451 24.41 -3.19 13.46
C LYS A 451 23.65 -1.92 13.85
N GLU A 452 24.36 -0.93 14.28
CA GLU A 452 23.82 0.41 14.47
C GLU A 452 23.64 1.10 13.11
N LEU A 453 22.58 0.72 12.38
CA LEU A 453 22.28 1.34 11.08
C LEU A 453 21.78 2.79 11.27
N ILE A 454 20.79 2.96 12.16
CA ILE A 454 20.31 4.27 12.63
C ILE A 454 21.05 4.60 13.94
N PRO A 455 21.71 5.76 14.04
CA PRO A 455 22.42 6.13 15.27
C PRO A 455 21.53 6.02 16.50
N SER A 456 22.02 5.37 17.56
CA SER A 456 21.28 5.20 18.82
C SER A 456 20.81 6.53 19.41
N ASN A 457 21.62 7.59 19.27
CA ASN A 457 21.24 8.94 19.71
C ASN A 457 20.03 9.48 18.94
N SER A 458 19.91 9.23 17.62
CA SER A 458 18.72 9.62 16.84
C SER A 458 17.44 8.90 17.31
N ILE A 459 17.56 7.68 17.86
CA ILE A 459 16.44 6.90 18.38
C ILE A 459 16.02 7.38 19.77
N THR A 460 16.99 7.71 20.64
CA THR A 460 16.77 7.95 22.08
C THR A 460 16.60 9.41 22.47
N LYS A 461 17.09 10.34 21.65
CA LYS A 461 16.95 11.76 21.95
C LYS A 461 15.49 12.21 21.84
N GLU A 462 15.14 13.19 22.65
CA GLU A 462 13.80 13.81 22.61
C GLU A 462 13.56 14.50 21.26
N PRO A 463 12.40 14.26 20.62
CA PRO A 463 12.07 14.90 19.34
C PRO A 463 12.06 16.42 19.42
N SER A 464 12.68 17.05 18.42
CA SER A 464 12.75 18.51 18.30
C SER A 464 12.89 18.95 16.85
N ALA A 465 12.19 20.01 16.48
CA ALA A 465 12.35 20.66 15.18
C ALA A 465 13.60 21.57 15.10
N GLU A 466 14.28 21.88 16.21
CA GLU A 466 15.47 22.73 16.31
C GLU A 466 15.34 24.09 15.56
N LEU A 467 14.17 24.72 15.64
CA LEU A 467 13.91 26.03 15.01
C LEU A 467 14.11 27.21 15.96
N ARG A 468 14.21 26.94 17.27
CA ARG A 468 14.55 27.88 18.34
C ARG A 468 15.42 27.20 19.41
N ALA A 469 16.02 28.00 20.31
CA ALA A 469 16.84 27.45 21.38
C ALA A 469 16.03 26.55 22.33
N GLU A 470 16.60 25.40 22.72
CA GLU A 470 16.06 24.45 23.69
C GLU A 470 14.63 23.96 23.35
N GLN A 471 14.26 23.97 22.08
CA GLN A 471 12.96 23.50 21.63
C GLN A 471 12.85 21.98 21.77
N VAL A 472 11.70 21.51 22.28
CA VAL A 472 11.27 20.12 22.25
C VAL A 472 9.82 20.04 21.77
N ASP A 473 9.45 18.94 21.13
CA ASP A 473 8.09 18.79 20.58
C ASP A 473 7.03 18.78 21.69
N THR A 474 7.40 18.29 22.87
CA THR A 474 6.54 18.28 24.08
C THR A 474 6.18 19.68 24.59
N ASP A 475 6.85 20.76 24.16
CA ASP A 475 6.41 22.15 24.40
C ASP A 475 5.02 22.43 23.79
N SER A 476 4.67 21.74 22.71
CA SER A 476 3.47 22.01 21.91
C SER A 476 2.53 20.81 21.79
N LEU A 477 3.05 19.60 21.86
CA LEU A 477 2.33 18.34 21.70
C LEU A 477 2.32 17.57 23.03
N PRO A 478 1.35 16.69 23.26
CA PRO A 478 1.44 15.72 24.33
C PRO A 478 2.52 14.67 24.01
N ASP A 479 2.84 13.83 25.00
CA ASP A 479 3.68 12.66 24.77
C ASP A 479 3.17 11.84 23.57
N TYR A 480 4.08 11.42 22.70
CA TYR A 480 3.70 10.74 21.45
C TYR A 480 3.01 9.39 21.67
N GLN A 481 3.27 8.70 22.80
CA GLN A 481 2.55 7.47 23.10
C GLN A 481 1.06 7.75 23.26
N VAL A 482 0.72 8.77 24.06
CA VAL A 482 -0.67 9.17 24.29
C VAL A 482 -1.29 9.80 23.04
N LEU A 483 -0.52 10.62 22.33
CA LEU A 483 -0.98 11.25 21.07
C LEU A 483 -1.39 10.19 20.04
N ASP A 484 -0.55 9.20 19.82
CA ASP A 484 -0.78 8.16 18.80
C ASP A 484 -1.97 7.26 19.17
N GLU A 485 -2.15 6.93 20.46
CA GLU A 485 -3.32 6.18 20.93
C GLU A 485 -4.63 6.95 20.65
N VAL A 486 -4.67 8.24 20.99
CA VAL A 486 -5.84 9.10 20.71
C VAL A 486 -6.07 9.26 19.21
N LEU A 487 -5.02 9.49 18.43
CA LEU A 487 -5.11 9.63 16.98
C LEU A 487 -5.61 8.35 16.30
N ALA A 488 -5.16 7.18 16.75
CA ALA A 488 -5.64 5.90 16.23
C ALA A 488 -7.16 5.74 16.45
N LEU A 489 -7.66 6.11 17.61
CA LEU A 489 -9.10 6.07 17.91
C LEU A 489 -9.90 7.07 17.07
N LEU A 490 -9.46 8.33 17.00
CA LEU A 490 -10.17 9.39 16.27
C LEU A 490 -10.14 9.17 14.74
N ILE A 491 -9.02 8.69 14.19
CA ILE A 491 -8.80 8.64 12.74
C ILE A 491 -9.11 7.25 12.17
N GLU A 492 -8.57 6.19 12.77
CA GLU A 492 -8.72 4.84 12.21
C GLU A 492 -10.03 4.17 12.61
N GLN A 493 -10.54 4.48 13.81
CA GLN A 493 -11.81 3.94 14.30
C GLN A 493 -12.98 4.93 14.20
N SER A 494 -12.73 6.18 13.78
CA SER A 494 -13.74 7.25 13.72
C SER A 494 -14.49 7.42 15.04
N ALA A 495 -13.81 7.22 16.19
CA ALA A 495 -14.38 7.33 17.50
C ALA A 495 -14.73 8.79 17.83
N THR A 496 -15.86 9.00 18.53
CA THR A 496 -16.20 10.33 19.06
C THR A 496 -15.33 10.68 20.27
N ILE A 497 -15.26 11.97 20.62
CA ILE A 497 -14.53 12.44 21.80
C ILE A 497 -14.98 11.64 23.05
N GLU A 498 -16.29 11.47 23.23
CA GLU A 498 -16.86 10.74 24.37
C GLU A 498 -16.41 9.27 24.41
N GLN A 499 -16.29 8.63 23.22
CA GLN A 499 -15.82 7.24 23.11
C GLN A 499 -14.34 7.12 23.46
N VAL A 500 -13.51 8.09 23.05
CA VAL A 500 -12.07 8.14 23.39
C VAL A 500 -11.89 8.39 24.88
N VAL A 501 -12.63 9.33 25.48
CA VAL A 501 -12.62 9.60 26.91
C VAL A 501 -13.05 8.37 27.74
N ALA A 502 -14.04 7.62 27.24
CA ALA A 502 -14.49 6.38 27.90
C ALA A 502 -13.40 5.27 27.91
N GLN A 503 -12.36 5.38 27.09
CA GLN A 503 -11.20 4.48 27.10
C GLN A 503 -10.09 4.93 28.09
N GLY A 504 -10.33 6.02 28.84
CA GLY A 504 -9.45 6.46 29.93
C GLY A 504 -8.57 7.66 29.59
N HIS A 505 -8.74 8.28 28.42
CA HIS A 505 -8.03 9.51 28.07
C HIS A 505 -8.71 10.75 28.66
N GLU A 506 -7.91 11.75 29.02
CA GLU A 506 -8.39 13.00 29.61
C GLU A 506 -9.19 13.83 28.59
N ALA A 507 -10.38 14.29 28.96
CA ALA A 507 -11.31 14.96 28.04
C ALA A 507 -10.70 16.23 27.38
N GLU A 508 -10.07 17.10 28.17
CA GLU A 508 -9.45 18.34 27.67
C GLU A 508 -8.33 18.04 26.65
N LEU A 509 -7.55 16.99 26.89
CA LEU A 509 -6.50 16.54 25.99
C LEU A 509 -7.08 16.03 24.67
N VAL A 510 -8.13 15.19 24.72
CA VAL A 510 -8.79 14.64 23.53
C VAL A 510 -9.41 15.76 22.69
N GLU A 511 -10.10 16.71 23.31
CA GLU A 511 -10.67 17.89 22.64
C GLU A 511 -9.60 18.74 21.96
N ARG A 512 -8.46 18.94 22.61
CA ARG A 512 -7.31 19.66 22.04
C ARG A 512 -6.74 18.94 20.83
N ILE A 513 -6.51 17.63 20.90
CA ILE A 513 -5.98 16.83 19.80
C ILE A 513 -6.97 16.85 18.60
N GLU A 514 -8.27 16.63 18.86
CA GLU A 514 -9.31 16.69 17.83
C GLU A 514 -9.30 18.04 17.11
N ALA A 515 -9.25 19.14 17.87
CA ALA A 515 -9.20 20.48 17.30
C ALA A 515 -7.97 20.70 16.41
N LEU A 516 -6.79 20.18 16.78
CA LEU A 516 -5.59 20.22 15.94
C LEU A 516 -5.76 19.40 14.66
N VAL A 517 -6.33 18.19 14.77
CA VAL A 517 -6.60 17.33 13.60
C VAL A 517 -7.53 18.04 12.62
N ARG A 518 -8.62 18.61 13.10
CA ARG A 518 -9.59 19.34 12.28
C ARG A 518 -8.99 20.60 11.64
N ALA A 519 -8.24 21.38 12.39
CA ALA A 519 -7.61 22.61 11.89
C ALA A 519 -6.52 22.34 10.84
N SER A 520 -6.02 21.11 10.74
CA SER A 520 -4.88 20.76 9.89
C SER A 520 -5.26 20.12 8.54
N GLU A 521 -6.56 19.94 8.24
CA GLU A 521 -7.02 19.29 7.01
C GLU A 521 -6.50 19.99 5.74
N TRP A 522 -6.47 21.32 5.74
CA TRP A 522 -5.96 22.08 4.61
C TRP A 522 -4.45 21.86 4.34
N LYS A 523 -3.67 21.51 5.38
CA LYS A 523 -2.26 21.14 5.21
C LYS A 523 -2.16 19.75 4.58
N ARG A 524 -2.94 18.79 5.09
CA ARG A 524 -2.94 17.41 4.60
C ARG A 524 -3.35 17.30 3.13
N SER A 525 -4.29 18.12 2.67
CA SER A 525 -4.74 18.15 1.27
C SER A 525 -3.66 18.57 0.27
N GLN A 526 -2.54 19.13 0.73
CA GLN A 526 -1.41 19.59 -0.07
C GLN A 526 -0.14 18.74 0.15
N GLY A 527 -0.22 17.69 0.97
CA GLY A 527 0.92 16.83 1.28
C GLY A 527 1.28 15.87 0.15
N ALA A 528 2.55 15.46 0.11
CA ALA A 528 3.02 14.44 -0.83
C ALA A 528 2.28 13.12 -0.65
N ILE A 529 2.24 12.31 -1.73
CA ILE A 529 1.81 10.92 -1.67
C ILE A 529 2.79 10.10 -0.82
N GLY A 530 2.32 9.04 -0.18
CA GLY A 530 3.17 8.15 0.62
C GLY A 530 2.52 6.80 0.86
N THR A 531 3.31 5.80 1.24
CA THR A 531 2.88 4.41 1.38
C THR A 531 1.81 4.27 2.47
N LYS A 532 0.64 3.74 2.10
CA LYS A 532 -0.44 3.37 3.03
C LYS A 532 -0.08 2.08 3.77
N THR A 533 -0.19 2.08 5.09
CA THR A 533 0.11 0.93 5.96
C THR A 533 -0.98 0.63 6.98
N THR A 534 -1.87 1.60 7.22
CA THR A 534 -2.95 1.51 8.21
C THR A 534 -4.33 1.44 7.54
N SER A 535 -5.37 1.17 8.31
CA SER A 535 -6.74 1.12 7.80
C SER A 535 -7.19 2.45 7.19
N VAL A 536 -6.79 3.59 7.78
CA VAL A 536 -7.11 4.93 7.29
C VAL A 536 -5.84 5.76 7.17
N ALA A 537 -5.36 5.95 5.93
CA ALA A 537 -4.23 6.83 5.61
C ALA A 537 -4.71 8.22 5.18
N PHE A 538 -3.85 9.24 5.37
CA PHE A 538 -4.10 10.58 4.83
C PHE A 538 -3.82 10.61 3.33
N GLY A 539 -4.86 10.63 2.53
CA GLY A 539 -4.80 10.56 1.07
C GLY A 539 -6.16 10.23 0.49
N THR A 540 -6.18 9.35 -0.48
CA THR A 540 -7.39 8.95 -1.21
C THR A 540 -8.45 8.30 -0.31
N GLY A 541 -8.03 7.55 0.71
CA GLY A 541 -8.93 6.81 1.60
C GLY A 541 -9.65 7.66 2.64
N ARG A 542 -9.23 8.92 2.89
CA ARG A 542 -9.88 9.82 3.86
C ARG A 542 -10.28 11.13 3.20
N ARG A 543 -11.59 11.37 3.09
CA ARG A 543 -12.18 12.51 2.35
C ARG A 543 -12.99 13.40 3.28
N VAL A 544 -12.33 14.35 3.95
CA VAL A 544 -12.99 15.37 4.79
C VAL A 544 -13.10 16.68 4.02
N PRO A 545 -14.29 17.30 3.97
CA PRO A 545 -14.45 18.59 3.29
C PRO A 545 -13.61 19.69 3.95
N LEU A 546 -12.81 20.42 3.17
CA LEU A 546 -11.97 21.53 3.67
C LEU A 546 -12.79 22.71 4.20
N THR A 547 -13.95 22.96 3.60
CA THR A 547 -14.82 24.10 3.94
C THR A 547 -15.93 23.72 4.91
N THR A 548 -15.65 22.76 5.80
CA THR A 548 -16.61 22.35 6.82
C THR A 548 -16.58 23.29 8.04
N ARG A 549 -17.73 23.47 8.68
CA ARG A 549 -17.86 24.06 10.00
C ARG A 549 -18.26 23.02 11.07
N PHE A 550 -18.13 21.75 10.73
CA PHE A 550 -18.35 20.69 11.70
C PHE A 550 -17.35 20.85 12.86
N THR A 551 -17.86 20.98 14.07
CA THR A 551 -17.06 21.37 15.26
C THR A 551 -16.67 20.19 16.13
N LYS A 552 -17.09 18.96 15.78
CA LYS A 552 -16.73 17.72 16.49
C LYS A 552 -16.56 16.63 15.43
N LEU A 553 -15.36 16.08 15.32
CA LEU A 553 -15.12 14.86 14.53
C LEU A 553 -15.56 13.63 15.31
#